data_f7461e250070942ba2ff908e93751dca
#
_entry.id   f7461e250070942ba2ff908e93751dca
#
_cell.length_a   1.000
_cell.length_b   1.000
_cell.length_c   1.000
_cell.angle_alpha   90.00
_cell.angle_beta   90.00
_cell.angle_gamma   90.00
#
_symmetry.space_group_name_H-M   'P 1'
#
loop_
_entity.id
_entity.type
_entity.pdbx_description
1 polymer ?
#
loop_
_entity_poly.entity_id
_entity_poly.type
_entity_poly.pdbx_seq_one_letter_code
_entity_poly.pdbx_strand_id
1 'polypeptide(L)'
;MPSPATTWLHVSGYRFLLRRIECALLFGDVCAATGALRARTTSLALGCVLAIVAAMGCAFVALLRPQSALGQAPIVMGRESGALYVRVDDVWHPVLNLASARLIAATNANPQPVSESELGHTKRGPLLGIPGAPQLLDQPLAGAESAWAICDSDNGGSTTVVVGPAEDSSAQVLTAEQMILVATESGSPTYLLYGGRRAVVDLADPAVVWALRLQGRVPHVVAQSLLNAVPEAPRITAPRIRGGGRASVGLPGFLVGGVVRITRASGDEYYVVLEDGVQRIGQVAADLLRFGDSQGSVNVPTVAPDVIRVAPIVNTLPVSAFPDRPPTPVDGSPGRAVTTLCVTWTPAQPGACLLYTSDAADEEDSVDLGGRRII
;
A
#
# COMPACT_ATOMS: atom_id res chain seq x y z
N MET A 1 -6.64 -20.66 -101.11
CA MET A 1 -7.51 -20.50 -99.97
C MET A 1 -6.68 -20.92 -98.74
N PRO A 2 -6.38 -20.06 -97.77
CA PRO A 2 -5.62 -20.44 -96.60
C PRO A 2 -6.50 -21.28 -95.70
N SER A 3 -5.99 -22.45 -95.23
CA SER A 3 -6.63 -23.29 -94.27
C SER A 3 -6.74 -22.54 -92.93
N PRO A 4 -7.89 -22.60 -92.26
CA PRO A 4 -8.04 -21.93 -90.99
C PRO A 4 -7.10 -22.52 -89.92
N ALA A 5 -6.43 -21.65 -89.16
CA ALA A 5 -5.51 -22.04 -88.06
C ALA A 5 -6.26 -22.87 -87.04
N THR A 6 -5.82 -24.10 -86.83
CA THR A 6 -6.37 -25.00 -85.75
C THR A 6 -6.00 -24.49 -84.41
N THR A 7 -6.94 -23.86 -83.69
CA THR A 7 -6.75 -23.41 -82.35
C THR A 7 -6.87 -24.60 -81.34
N TRP A 8 -6.22 -24.54 -80.22
CA TRP A 8 -6.27 -25.56 -79.13
C TRP A 8 -7.73 -25.91 -78.75
N LEU A 9 -8.63 -24.95 -78.80
CA LEU A 9 -10.06 -25.13 -78.58
C LEU A 9 -10.70 -26.06 -79.61
N HIS A 10 -10.35 -25.93 -80.94
CA HIS A 10 -10.83 -26.82 -82.03
C HIS A 10 -10.34 -28.26 -81.80
N VAL A 11 -9.07 -28.44 -81.43
CA VAL A 11 -8.50 -29.76 -81.12
C VAL A 11 -9.13 -30.37 -79.93
N SER A 12 -9.39 -29.61 -78.89
CA SER A 12 -10.07 -30.05 -77.69
C SER A 12 -11.53 -30.43 -77.94
N GLY A 13 -12.25 -29.60 -78.72
CA GLY A 13 -13.63 -29.89 -79.10
C GLY A 13 -13.74 -31.13 -80.01
N TYR A 14 -12.79 -31.31 -80.97
CA TYR A 14 -12.75 -32.49 -81.82
C TYR A 14 -12.44 -33.79 -80.98
N ARG A 15 -11.51 -33.76 -80.06
CA ARG A 15 -11.25 -34.87 -79.13
C ARG A 15 -12.43 -35.21 -78.24
N PHE A 16 -13.17 -34.18 -77.85
CA PHE A 16 -14.36 -34.39 -77.01
C PHE A 16 -15.48 -35.10 -77.86
N LEU A 17 -15.68 -34.67 -79.11
CA LEU A 17 -16.64 -35.27 -80.00
C LEU A 17 -16.28 -36.73 -80.40
N LEU A 18 -14.97 -37.01 -80.69
CA LEU A 18 -14.50 -38.35 -80.89
C LEU A 18 -14.73 -39.30 -79.78
N ARG A 19 -14.40 -38.88 -78.58
CA ARG A 19 -14.67 -39.69 -77.31
C ARG A 19 -16.13 -39.93 -77.10
N ARG A 20 -16.99 -38.96 -77.47
CA ARG A 20 -18.44 -39.10 -77.37
C ARG A 20 -18.97 -40.12 -78.35
N ILE A 21 -18.46 -40.15 -79.59
CA ILE A 21 -18.82 -41.11 -80.64
C ILE A 21 -18.30 -42.49 -80.26
N GLU A 22 -17.07 -42.59 -79.76
CA GLU A 22 -16.52 -43.86 -79.25
C GLU A 22 -17.34 -44.47 -78.11
N CYS A 23 -17.74 -43.65 -77.19
CA CYS A 23 -18.63 -44.10 -76.10
C CYS A 23 -19.98 -44.52 -76.56
N ALA A 24 -20.59 -43.82 -77.56
CA ALA A 24 -21.87 -44.17 -78.14
C ALA A 24 -21.83 -45.48 -78.88
N LEU A 25 -20.73 -45.74 -79.61
CA LEU A 25 -20.55 -46.98 -80.40
C LEU A 25 -20.20 -48.19 -79.56
N LEU A 26 -19.48 -48.05 -78.48
CA LEU A 26 -19.03 -49.16 -77.61
C LEU A 26 -20.05 -49.53 -76.56
N PHE A 27 -20.80 -48.56 -75.98
CA PHE A 27 -21.63 -48.78 -74.78
C PHE A 27 -23.15 -48.46 -75.04
N GLY A 28 -23.55 -48.03 -76.29
CA GLY A 28 -24.92 -47.73 -76.56
C GLY A 28 -25.58 -46.60 -75.76
N ASP A 29 -24.77 -45.88 -75.02
CA ASP A 29 -25.24 -44.80 -74.12
C ASP A 29 -24.33 -43.58 -74.19
N VAL A 30 -24.92 -42.40 -73.95
CA VAL A 30 -24.23 -41.10 -74.07
C VAL A 30 -23.52 -40.81 -72.78
N CYS A 31 -22.40 -41.53 -72.56
CA CYS A 31 -21.63 -41.47 -71.28
C CYS A 31 -21.08 -40.09 -70.91
N ALA A 32 -21.12 -39.11 -71.81
CA ALA A 32 -20.46 -37.81 -71.54
C ALA A 32 -21.28 -36.82 -70.72
N ALA A 33 -22.57 -37.01 -70.59
CA ALA A 33 -23.43 -36.08 -69.84
C ALA A 33 -23.43 -36.32 -68.30
N THR A 34 -23.15 -37.56 -67.90
CA THR A 34 -23.23 -37.94 -66.47
C THR A 34 -22.00 -37.55 -65.65
N GLY A 35 -20.79 -37.44 -66.28
CA GLY A 35 -19.57 -37.09 -65.56
C GLY A 35 -19.50 -35.63 -65.09
N ALA A 36 -19.93 -34.71 -65.96
CA ALA A 36 -19.94 -33.29 -65.64
C ALA A 36 -21.01 -32.88 -64.64
N LEU A 37 -22.17 -33.56 -64.68
CA LEU A 37 -23.24 -33.38 -63.71
C LEU A 37 -22.88 -33.99 -62.34
N ARG A 38 -22.25 -35.14 -62.32
CA ARG A 38 -21.76 -35.77 -61.06
C ARG A 38 -20.65 -34.92 -60.38
N ALA A 39 -19.73 -34.33 -61.17
CA ALA A 39 -18.69 -33.43 -60.60
C ALA A 39 -19.31 -32.16 -60.00
N ARG A 40 -20.36 -31.60 -60.62
CA ARG A 40 -21.05 -30.42 -60.07
C ARG A 40 -21.91 -30.77 -58.83
N THR A 41 -22.57 -31.91 -58.81
CA THR A 41 -23.36 -32.34 -57.65
C THR A 41 -22.46 -32.72 -56.48
N THR A 42 -21.32 -33.38 -56.71
CA THR A 42 -20.34 -33.68 -55.66
C THR A 42 -19.68 -32.42 -55.07
N SER A 43 -19.36 -31.42 -55.93
CA SER A 43 -18.79 -30.18 -55.41
C SER A 43 -19.81 -29.32 -54.65
N LEU A 44 -21.06 -29.31 -55.05
CA LEU A 44 -22.15 -28.70 -54.29
C LEU A 44 -22.40 -29.42 -52.98
N ALA A 45 -22.45 -30.74 -52.99
CA ALA A 45 -22.62 -31.52 -51.75
C ALA A 45 -21.46 -31.28 -50.77
N LEU A 46 -20.20 -31.25 -51.26
CA LEU A 46 -19.05 -30.96 -50.40
C LEU A 46 -19.08 -29.55 -49.86
N GLY A 47 -19.51 -28.58 -50.66
CA GLY A 47 -19.67 -27.16 -50.24
C GLY A 47 -20.75 -27.02 -49.15
N CYS A 48 -21.86 -27.71 -49.29
CA CYS A 48 -22.94 -27.75 -48.27
C CYS A 48 -22.47 -28.38 -46.98
N VAL A 49 -21.71 -29.49 -47.04
CA VAL A 49 -21.14 -30.11 -45.85
C VAL A 49 -20.18 -29.18 -45.12
N LEU A 50 -19.27 -28.53 -45.86
CA LEU A 50 -18.36 -27.56 -45.28
C LEU A 50 -19.08 -26.37 -44.62
N ALA A 51 -20.15 -25.87 -45.28
CA ALA A 51 -20.95 -24.77 -44.74
C ALA A 51 -21.68 -25.19 -43.46
N ILE A 52 -22.24 -26.42 -43.40
CA ILE A 52 -22.87 -26.97 -42.20
C ILE A 52 -21.84 -27.14 -41.09
N VAL A 53 -20.66 -27.68 -41.37
CA VAL A 53 -19.60 -27.84 -40.36
C VAL A 53 -19.15 -26.47 -39.84
N ALA A 54 -18.98 -25.47 -40.73
CA ALA A 54 -18.64 -24.13 -40.31
C ALA A 54 -19.75 -23.49 -39.45
N ALA A 55 -20.99 -23.63 -39.84
CA ALA A 55 -22.16 -23.13 -39.10
C ALA A 55 -22.26 -23.80 -37.69
N MET A 56 -22.08 -25.14 -37.65
CA MET A 56 -22.06 -25.86 -36.37
C MET A 56 -20.89 -25.44 -35.49
N GLY A 57 -19.70 -25.21 -36.08
CA GLY A 57 -18.52 -24.68 -35.38
C GLY A 57 -18.80 -23.29 -34.79
N CYS A 58 -19.38 -22.39 -35.55
CA CYS A 58 -19.76 -21.06 -35.08
C CYS A 58 -20.86 -21.13 -33.98
N ALA A 59 -21.84 -21.97 -34.15
CA ALA A 59 -22.89 -22.19 -33.13
C ALA A 59 -22.31 -22.77 -31.84
N PHE A 60 -21.39 -23.72 -31.94
CA PHE A 60 -20.69 -24.30 -30.79
C PHE A 60 -19.85 -23.29 -30.04
N VAL A 61 -19.10 -22.46 -30.76
CA VAL A 61 -18.34 -21.35 -30.17
C VAL A 61 -19.27 -20.32 -29.52
N ALA A 62 -20.42 -20.04 -30.12
CA ALA A 62 -21.42 -19.13 -29.54
C ALA A 62 -22.06 -19.69 -28.26
N LEU A 63 -22.28 -21.01 -28.19
CA LEU A 63 -22.79 -21.70 -26.99
C LEU A 63 -21.75 -21.77 -25.85
N LEU A 64 -20.47 -21.86 -26.20
CA LEU A 64 -19.37 -21.86 -25.22
C LEU A 64 -19.01 -20.46 -24.71
N ARG A 65 -19.49 -19.39 -25.34
CA ARG A 65 -19.35 -18.05 -24.78
C ARG A 65 -20.30 -17.90 -23.60
N PRO A 66 -19.78 -17.61 -22.39
CA PRO A 66 -20.64 -17.38 -21.22
C PRO A 66 -21.62 -16.25 -21.52
N GLN A 67 -22.90 -16.57 -21.57
CA GLN A 67 -23.98 -15.68 -22.02
C GLN A 67 -24.39 -14.59 -21.06
N SER A 68 -23.79 -14.48 -19.87
CA SER A 68 -24.08 -13.37 -18.96
C SER A 68 -22.91 -13.08 -18.04
N ALA A 69 -22.11 -12.08 -18.40
CA ALA A 69 -21.12 -11.50 -17.50
C ALA A 69 -21.78 -10.90 -16.23
N LEU A 70 -23.07 -10.57 -16.29
CA LEU A 70 -23.86 -10.00 -15.18
C LEU A 70 -23.98 -10.92 -13.97
N GLY A 71 -23.91 -12.26 -14.16
CA GLY A 71 -24.10 -13.21 -13.05
C GLY A 71 -22.92 -13.34 -12.10
N GLN A 72 -21.71 -13.08 -12.57
CA GLN A 72 -20.47 -13.36 -11.82
C GLN A 72 -19.53 -12.16 -11.68
N ALA A 73 -19.61 -11.15 -12.53
CA ALA A 73 -18.72 -9.99 -12.47
C ALA A 73 -19.18 -9.01 -11.40
N PRO A 74 -18.31 -8.61 -10.45
CA PRO A 74 -18.64 -7.60 -9.46
C PRO A 74 -18.68 -6.19 -10.05
N ILE A 75 -17.94 -5.93 -11.13
CA ILE A 75 -17.88 -4.65 -11.84
C ILE A 75 -18.13 -4.88 -13.33
N VAL A 76 -19.06 -4.12 -13.89
CA VAL A 76 -19.37 -4.18 -15.33
C VAL A 76 -19.33 -2.79 -15.96
N MET A 77 -19.13 -2.76 -17.27
CA MET A 77 -19.11 -1.54 -18.07
C MET A 77 -20.09 -1.69 -19.24
N GLY A 78 -20.99 -0.75 -19.40
CA GLY A 78 -21.87 -0.66 -20.56
C GLY A 78 -21.06 -0.50 -21.84
N ARG A 79 -21.29 -1.38 -22.86
CA ARG A 79 -20.53 -1.34 -24.11
C ARG A 79 -20.79 -0.07 -24.92
N GLU A 80 -22.00 0.42 -24.87
CA GLU A 80 -22.44 1.57 -25.66
C GLU A 80 -22.08 2.90 -24.98
N SER A 81 -22.28 2.99 -23.66
CA SER A 81 -22.09 4.23 -22.89
C SER A 81 -20.71 4.36 -22.25
N GLY A 82 -20.00 3.24 -22.03
CA GLY A 82 -18.80 3.22 -21.19
C GLY A 82 -19.06 3.41 -19.70
N ALA A 83 -20.32 3.51 -19.29
CA ALA A 83 -20.68 3.74 -17.91
C ALA A 83 -20.33 2.52 -17.02
N LEU A 84 -19.75 2.79 -15.86
CA LEU A 84 -19.35 1.75 -14.90
C LEU A 84 -20.48 1.49 -13.92
N TYR A 85 -20.66 0.21 -13.60
CA TYR A 85 -21.63 -0.26 -12.61
C TYR A 85 -20.96 -1.26 -11.67
N VAL A 86 -21.31 -1.19 -10.40
CA VAL A 86 -20.87 -2.11 -9.35
C VAL A 86 -22.09 -2.81 -8.75
N ARG A 87 -21.96 -4.09 -8.46
CA ARG A 87 -22.99 -4.85 -7.78
C ARG A 87 -22.80 -4.78 -6.28
N VAL A 88 -23.82 -4.25 -5.58
CA VAL A 88 -23.91 -4.28 -4.13
C VAL A 88 -25.17 -5.08 -3.80
N ASP A 89 -25.00 -6.21 -3.14
CA ASP A 89 -26.02 -7.24 -2.98
C ASP A 89 -26.58 -7.67 -4.35
N ASP A 90 -27.87 -7.47 -4.61
CA ASP A 90 -28.52 -7.78 -5.89
C ASP A 90 -28.93 -6.53 -6.70
N VAL A 91 -28.29 -5.38 -6.40
CA VAL A 91 -28.60 -4.09 -7.03
C VAL A 91 -27.35 -3.58 -7.77
N TRP A 92 -27.53 -3.10 -9.01
CA TRP A 92 -26.49 -2.49 -9.81
C TRP A 92 -26.49 -0.98 -9.61
N HIS A 93 -25.38 -0.48 -9.10
CA HIS A 93 -25.17 0.95 -8.87
C HIS A 93 -24.26 1.54 -9.93
N PRO A 94 -24.67 2.62 -10.63
CA PRO A 94 -23.75 3.36 -11.46
C PRO A 94 -22.64 3.96 -10.57
N VAL A 95 -21.40 4.02 -11.10
CA VAL A 95 -20.22 4.50 -10.34
C VAL A 95 -19.50 5.58 -11.11
N LEU A 96 -19.02 6.60 -10.38
CA LEU A 96 -18.36 7.75 -10.99
C LEU A 96 -17.03 7.43 -11.68
N ASN A 97 -16.28 6.45 -11.16
CA ASN A 97 -14.93 6.11 -11.63
C ASN A 97 -14.54 4.68 -11.23
N LEU A 98 -13.48 4.18 -11.87
CA LEU A 98 -12.99 2.81 -11.64
C LEU A 98 -12.42 2.62 -10.22
N ALA A 99 -11.80 3.66 -9.66
CA ALA A 99 -11.28 3.60 -8.28
C ALA A 99 -12.42 3.31 -7.30
N SER A 100 -13.52 4.04 -7.40
CA SER A 100 -14.70 3.82 -6.56
C SER A 100 -15.33 2.45 -6.78
N ALA A 101 -15.40 1.98 -8.04
CA ALA A 101 -15.95 0.66 -8.34
C ALA A 101 -15.15 -0.45 -7.65
N ARG A 102 -13.82 -0.39 -7.72
CA ARG A 102 -12.92 -1.36 -7.08
C ARG A 102 -12.98 -1.33 -5.56
N LEU A 103 -13.06 -0.13 -4.96
CA LEU A 103 -13.20 0.04 -3.52
C LEU A 103 -14.52 -0.56 -3.00
N ILE A 104 -15.63 -0.28 -3.69
CA ILE A 104 -16.96 -0.79 -3.30
C ILE A 104 -17.02 -2.31 -3.46
N ALA A 105 -16.49 -2.84 -4.57
CA ALA A 105 -16.49 -4.28 -4.85
C ALA A 105 -15.40 -5.05 -4.08
N ALA A 106 -14.51 -4.35 -3.35
CA ALA A 106 -13.34 -4.91 -2.67
C ALA A 106 -12.52 -5.86 -3.58
N THR A 107 -12.31 -5.47 -4.86
CA THR A 107 -11.63 -6.30 -5.86
C THR A 107 -10.84 -5.46 -6.84
N ASN A 108 -9.74 -6.01 -7.36
CA ASN A 108 -8.94 -5.43 -8.43
C ASN A 108 -9.39 -5.89 -9.83
N ALA A 109 -10.54 -6.55 -9.93
CA ALA A 109 -11.04 -7.04 -11.21
C ALA A 109 -11.25 -5.90 -12.21
N ASN A 110 -10.96 -6.20 -13.48
CA ASN A 110 -11.29 -5.29 -14.57
C ASN A 110 -12.78 -5.32 -14.87
N PRO A 111 -13.38 -4.18 -15.25
CA PRO A 111 -14.78 -4.12 -15.63
C PRO A 111 -15.06 -5.06 -16.82
N GLN A 112 -16.12 -5.86 -16.74
CA GLN A 112 -16.54 -6.69 -17.85
C GLN A 112 -17.54 -5.94 -18.74
N PRO A 113 -17.32 -5.91 -20.07
CA PRO A 113 -18.23 -5.23 -20.97
C PRO A 113 -19.54 -6.02 -21.13
N VAL A 114 -20.66 -5.38 -20.83
CA VAL A 114 -22.01 -5.93 -20.94
C VAL A 114 -22.88 -5.04 -21.82
N SER A 115 -23.93 -5.60 -22.45
CA SER A 115 -24.85 -4.78 -23.22
C SER A 115 -25.77 -3.96 -22.31
N GLU A 116 -26.16 -2.77 -22.73
CA GLU A 116 -27.07 -1.94 -21.95
C GLU A 116 -28.48 -2.53 -21.87
N SER A 117 -28.87 -3.34 -22.86
CA SER A 117 -30.13 -4.08 -22.81
C SER A 117 -30.17 -5.08 -21.64
N GLU A 118 -29.05 -5.76 -21.36
CA GLU A 118 -28.95 -6.66 -20.18
C GLU A 118 -29.03 -5.89 -18.87
N LEU A 119 -28.32 -4.74 -18.79
CA LEU A 119 -28.38 -3.86 -17.63
C LEU A 119 -29.78 -3.27 -17.41
N GLY A 120 -30.53 -3.03 -18.50
CA GLY A 120 -31.90 -2.51 -18.47
C GLY A 120 -32.88 -3.41 -17.72
N HIS A 121 -32.62 -4.71 -17.65
CA HIS A 121 -33.46 -5.69 -16.95
C HIS A 121 -33.05 -5.91 -15.48
N THR A 122 -32.04 -5.20 -14.98
CA THR A 122 -31.56 -5.34 -13.61
C THR A 122 -32.10 -4.26 -12.67
N LYS A 123 -32.11 -4.54 -11.38
CA LYS A 123 -32.43 -3.54 -10.36
C LYS A 123 -31.29 -2.52 -10.32
N ARG A 124 -31.61 -1.23 -10.44
CA ARG A 124 -30.64 -0.14 -10.37
C ARG A 124 -30.78 0.65 -9.08
N GLY A 125 -29.65 0.95 -8.47
CA GLY A 125 -29.54 1.83 -7.30
C GLY A 125 -29.06 3.24 -7.64
N PRO A 126 -28.91 4.10 -6.64
CA PRO A 126 -28.39 5.45 -6.82
C PRO A 126 -26.92 5.41 -7.26
N LEU A 127 -26.46 6.56 -7.80
CA LEU A 127 -25.05 6.79 -8.16
C LEU A 127 -24.17 6.73 -6.92
N LEU A 128 -23.07 5.97 -6.99
CA LEU A 128 -22.06 5.84 -5.94
C LEU A 128 -20.71 6.34 -6.43
N GLY A 129 -19.82 6.63 -5.48
CA GLY A 129 -18.42 6.90 -5.76
C GLY A 129 -17.91 8.20 -5.19
N ILE A 130 -16.59 8.35 -5.22
CA ILE A 130 -15.85 9.51 -4.73
C ILE A 130 -15.62 10.46 -5.90
N PRO A 131 -16.16 11.68 -5.89
CA PRO A 131 -15.90 12.67 -6.94
C PRO A 131 -14.40 12.96 -7.06
N GLY A 132 -13.89 13.03 -8.29
CA GLY A 132 -12.48 13.34 -8.55
C GLY A 132 -11.51 12.18 -8.37
N ALA A 133 -11.96 10.99 -7.97
CA ALA A 133 -11.09 9.81 -7.94
C ALA A 133 -10.70 9.36 -9.38
N PRO A 134 -9.54 8.68 -9.56
CA PRO A 134 -9.03 8.32 -10.88
C PRO A 134 -9.99 7.46 -11.71
N GLN A 135 -10.13 7.79 -12.98
CA GLN A 135 -10.89 7.02 -13.97
C GLN A 135 -10.10 5.79 -14.47
N LEU A 136 -8.78 5.98 -14.61
CA LEU A 136 -7.86 4.93 -15.03
C LEU A 136 -6.96 4.58 -13.86
N LEU A 137 -6.86 3.29 -13.59
CA LEU A 137 -5.97 2.74 -12.60
C LEU A 137 -5.11 1.69 -13.29
N ASP A 138 -3.81 1.84 -13.17
CA ASP A 138 -2.86 0.79 -13.49
C ASP A 138 -3.06 -0.44 -12.62
N GLN A 139 -2.35 -1.51 -12.92
CA GLN A 139 -2.34 -2.68 -12.04
C GLN A 139 -1.83 -2.27 -10.65
N PRO A 140 -2.45 -2.75 -9.57
CA PRO A 140 -1.95 -2.48 -8.24
C PRO A 140 -0.53 -3.03 -8.09
N LEU A 141 0.31 -2.28 -7.40
CA LEU A 141 1.65 -2.73 -7.06
C LEU A 141 1.60 -4.05 -6.29
N ALA A 142 2.55 -4.94 -6.54
CA ALA A 142 2.72 -6.13 -5.71
C ALA A 142 2.96 -5.71 -4.25
N GLY A 143 2.54 -6.55 -3.29
CA GLY A 143 2.66 -6.21 -1.87
C GLY A 143 4.08 -5.81 -1.45
N ALA A 144 5.11 -6.41 -2.05
CA ALA A 144 6.50 -6.05 -1.80
C ALA A 144 6.92 -4.67 -2.36
N GLU A 145 6.20 -4.16 -3.36
CA GLU A 145 6.46 -2.88 -4.03
C GLU A 145 5.56 -1.75 -3.53
N SER A 146 4.59 -2.05 -2.67
CA SER A 146 3.62 -1.08 -2.17
C SER A 146 4.16 -0.27 -0.99
N ALA A 147 5.36 0.29 -1.13
CA ALA A 147 5.90 1.27 -0.20
C ALA A 147 5.31 2.66 -0.48
N TRP A 148 5.32 3.53 0.52
CA TRP A 148 4.97 4.93 0.33
C TRP A 148 5.72 5.82 1.33
N ALA A 149 5.87 7.08 0.97
CA ALA A 149 6.47 8.11 1.82
C ALA A 149 5.63 9.38 1.81
N ILE A 150 5.59 10.07 2.95
CA ILE A 150 5.08 11.43 3.09
C ILE A 150 6.24 12.29 3.52
N CYS A 151 6.57 13.28 2.72
CA CYS A 151 7.70 14.18 2.94
C CYS A 151 7.20 15.61 3.11
N ASP A 152 7.69 16.29 4.12
CA ASP A 152 7.51 17.71 4.31
C ASP A 152 8.81 18.45 4.04
N SER A 153 8.75 19.50 3.24
CA SER A 153 9.82 20.44 3.00
C SER A 153 9.41 21.85 3.42
N ASP A 154 10.37 22.77 3.46
CA ASP A 154 10.12 24.18 3.74
C ASP A 154 9.38 24.47 5.05
N ASN A 155 9.74 23.78 6.15
CA ASN A 155 9.08 23.92 7.45
C ASN A 155 7.56 23.66 7.39
N GLY A 156 7.15 22.61 6.68
CA GLY A 156 5.74 22.23 6.55
C GLY A 156 4.98 23.00 5.46
N GLY A 157 5.65 23.85 4.68
CA GLY A 157 5.04 24.62 3.61
C GLY A 157 4.66 23.78 2.38
N SER A 158 5.30 22.63 2.18
CA SER A 158 5.04 21.71 1.08
C SER A 158 5.05 20.26 1.55
N THR A 159 3.96 19.53 1.31
CA THR A 159 3.86 18.10 1.60
C THR A 159 3.79 17.32 0.28
N THR A 160 4.70 16.38 0.10
CA THR A 160 4.75 15.47 -1.07
C THR A 160 4.46 14.05 -0.62
N VAL A 161 3.61 13.34 -1.38
CA VAL A 161 3.35 11.91 -1.19
C VAL A 161 3.95 11.14 -2.35
N VAL A 162 4.83 10.19 -2.03
CA VAL A 162 5.48 9.32 -3.00
C VAL A 162 4.96 7.90 -2.80
N VAL A 163 4.54 7.26 -3.88
CA VAL A 163 4.11 5.85 -3.88
C VAL A 163 5.13 5.04 -4.67
N GLY A 164 5.70 4.05 -4.02
CA GLY A 164 6.79 3.22 -4.51
C GLY A 164 7.96 3.18 -3.54
N PRO A 165 8.97 2.36 -3.81
CA PRO A 165 10.19 2.36 -3.01
C PRO A 165 10.86 3.74 -3.10
N ALA A 166 11.20 4.31 -1.96
CA ALA A 166 12.01 5.52 -1.91
C ALA A 166 13.47 5.12 -2.20
N GLU A 167 13.95 5.42 -3.40
CA GLU A 167 15.32 5.11 -3.84
C GLU A 167 16.31 6.24 -3.48
N ASP A 168 15.93 7.18 -2.63
CA ASP A 168 16.80 8.28 -2.28
C ASP A 168 17.96 7.80 -1.40
N SER A 169 19.12 7.65 -2.01
CA SER A 169 20.37 7.23 -1.37
C SER A 169 20.95 8.28 -0.45
N SER A 170 20.47 9.53 -0.50
CA SER A 170 20.94 10.66 0.31
C SER A 170 20.19 10.79 1.63
N ALA A 171 19.02 10.18 1.75
CA ALA A 171 18.19 10.27 2.94
C ALA A 171 18.77 9.47 4.12
N GLN A 172 18.98 10.13 5.24
CA GLN A 172 19.47 9.50 6.46
C GLN A 172 18.31 9.00 7.31
N VAL A 173 18.21 7.68 7.51
CA VAL A 173 17.23 7.07 8.41
C VAL A 173 17.53 7.44 9.85
N LEU A 174 16.51 7.91 10.59
CA LEU A 174 16.61 8.11 12.02
C LEU A 174 16.84 6.78 12.74
N THR A 175 17.94 6.70 13.48
CA THR A 175 18.21 5.54 14.33
C THR A 175 17.31 5.54 15.56
N ALA A 176 17.20 4.39 16.24
CA ALA A 176 16.42 4.28 17.49
C ALA A 176 16.93 5.22 18.61
N GLU A 177 18.18 5.69 18.50
CA GLU A 177 18.81 6.57 19.48
C GLU A 177 18.68 8.05 19.11
N GLN A 178 18.08 8.36 17.95
CA GLN A 178 17.90 9.72 17.45
C GLN A 178 16.49 10.22 17.65
N MET A 179 16.33 11.54 17.72
CA MET A 179 15.05 12.21 17.83
C MET A 179 14.97 13.48 17.02
N ILE A 180 13.76 13.87 16.67
CA ILE A 180 13.43 15.21 16.17
C ILE A 180 12.28 15.76 17.02
N LEU A 181 12.40 17.02 17.45
CA LEU A 181 11.34 17.75 18.12
C LEU A 181 10.55 18.52 17.06
N VAL A 182 9.25 18.27 16.97
CA VAL A 182 8.40 18.86 15.93
C VAL A 182 7.13 19.46 16.50
N ALA A 183 6.57 20.44 15.79
CA ALA A 183 5.26 21.02 16.07
C ALA A 183 4.60 21.44 14.75
N THR A 184 3.28 21.61 14.76
CA THR A 184 2.59 22.27 13.64
C THR A 184 2.84 23.79 13.71
N GLU A 185 2.42 24.53 12.69
CA GLU A 185 2.48 26.00 12.67
C GLU A 185 1.83 26.65 13.90
N SER A 186 0.82 26.02 14.51
CA SER A 186 0.22 26.47 15.74
C SER A 186 1.14 26.41 16.96
N GLY A 187 2.28 25.70 16.85
CA GLY A 187 3.25 25.52 17.91
C GLY A 187 2.82 24.55 19.03
N SER A 188 1.58 24.13 19.06
CA SER A 188 1.04 23.23 20.11
C SER A 188 0.01 22.27 19.50
N PRO A 189 0.01 20.97 19.92
CA PRO A 189 1.00 20.34 20.83
C PRO A 189 2.37 20.11 20.16
N THR A 190 3.42 20.02 20.99
CA THR A 190 4.75 19.64 20.56
C THR A 190 4.92 18.12 20.65
N TYR A 191 5.57 17.54 19.65
CA TYR A 191 5.82 16.10 19.55
C TYR A 191 7.30 15.79 19.50
N LEU A 192 7.65 14.67 20.10
CA LEU A 192 8.94 14.02 19.94
C LEU A 192 8.79 12.88 18.95
N LEU A 193 9.54 12.91 17.83
CA LEU A 193 9.65 11.78 16.90
C LEU A 193 10.86 10.94 17.29
N TYR A 194 10.66 9.66 17.57
CA TYR A 194 11.70 8.71 17.96
C TYR A 194 11.26 7.27 17.67
N GLY A 195 12.17 6.41 17.30
CA GLY A 195 11.89 4.99 17.09
C GLY A 195 10.67 4.71 16.16
N GLY A 196 10.45 5.56 15.15
CA GLY A 196 9.32 5.44 14.22
C GLY A 196 7.95 5.82 14.82
N ARG A 197 7.91 6.52 15.94
CA ARG A 197 6.69 6.94 16.65
C ARG A 197 6.73 8.43 16.99
N ARG A 198 5.56 9.00 17.26
CA ARG A 198 5.41 10.35 17.83
C ARG A 198 4.85 10.26 19.25
N ALA A 199 5.37 11.04 20.16
CA ALA A 199 4.78 11.21 21.49
C ALA A 199 4.63 12.69 21.82
N VAL A 200 3.54 13.07 22.44
CA VAL A 200 3.34 14.44 22.94
C VAL A 200 4.32 14.70 24.08
N VAL A 201 5.02 15.83 24.01
CA VAL A 201 5.89 16.33 25.07
C VAL A 201 5.50 17.75 25.46
N ASP A 202 5.57 18.04 26.77
CA ASP A 202 5.27 19.38 27.27
C ASP A 202 6.58 20.10 27.58
N LEU A 203 6.91 21.12 26.79
CA LEU A 203 8.11 21.91 27.00
C LEU A 203 8.00 22.89 28.20
N ALA A 204 6.81 23.07 28.75
CA ALA A 204 6.62 23.82 29.99
C ALA A 204 6.88 22.96 31.26
N ASP A 205 6.90 21.61 31.10
CA ASP A 205 7.24 20.69 32.19
C ASP A 205 8.77 20.56 32.34
N PRO A 206 9.39 21.10 33.41
CA PRO A 206 10.83 20.99 33.63
C PRO A 206 11.31 19.53 33.70
N ALA A 207 10.51 18.62 34.25
CA ALA A 207 10.89 17.21 34.37
C ALA A 207 11.07 16.57 32.98
N VAL A 208 10.15 16.86 32.03
CA VAL A 208 10.22 16.40 30.65
C VAL A 208 11.42 17.00 29.92
N VAL A 209 11.61 18.32 30.08
CA VAL A 209 12.72 19.04 29.43
C VAL A 209 14.07 18.50 29.88
N TRP A 210 14.25 18.24 31.19
CA TRP A 210 15.50 17.70 31.72
C TRP A 210 15.70 16.22 31.39
N ALA A 211 14.68 15.38 31.50
CA ALA A 211 14.75 13.95 31.22
C ALA A 211 15.08 13.65 29.74
N LEU A 212 14.55 14.46 28.83
CA LEU A 212 14.75 14.30 27.38
C LEU A 212 15.87 15.20 26.83
N ARG A 213 16.52 16.02 27.68
CA ARG A 213 17.58 16.98 27.28
C ARG A 213 17.13 17.95 26.19
N LEU A 214 15.94 18.52 26.37
CA LEU A 214 15.32 19.45 25.40
C LEU A 214 15.60 20.94 25.70
N GLN A 215 16.51 21.24 26.61
CA GLN A 215 16.81 22.63 27.00
C GLN A 215 17.23 23.48 25.79
N GLY A 216 16.52 24.59 25.58
CA GLY A 216 16.81 25.53 24.48
C GLY A 216 16.53 25.02 23.07
N ARG A 217 15.86 23.87 22.95
CA ARG A 217 15.47 23.33 21.65
C ARG A 217 14.21 24.01 21.14
N VAL A 218 14.20 24.29 19.84
CA VAL A 218 13.06 24.83 19.11
C VAL A 218 12.46 23.70 18.30
N PRO A 219 11.14 23.47 18.35
CA PRO A 219 10.49 22.48 17.52
C PRO A 219 10.62 22.83 16.04
N HIS A 220 10.89 21.83 15.20
CA HIS A 220 10.82 21.95 13.76
C HIS A 220 9.34 21.98 13.32
N VAL A 221 8.99 22.91 12.43
CA VAL A 221 7.60 23.03 11.95
C VAL A 221 7.33 21.97 10.89
N VAL A 222 6.24 21.24 11.05
CA VAL A 222 5.80 20.19 10.11
C VAL A 222 4.31 20.28 9.84
N ALA A 223 3.88 19.75 8.69
CA ALA A 223 2.47 19.68 8.36
C ALA A 223 1.72 18.64 9.21
N GLN A 224 0.44 18.88 9.42
CA GLN A 224 -0.42 17.93 10.13
C GLN A 224 -0.53 16.57 9.40
N SER A 225 -0.41 16.55 8.07
CA SER A 225 -0.42 15.34 7.24
C SER A 225 0.74 14.40 7.59
N LEU A 226 1.95 14.93 7.75
CA LEU A 226 3.12 14.16 8.17
C LEU A 226 2.93 13.60 9.58
N LEU A 227 2.46 14.42 10.53
CA LEU A 227 2.19 13.94 11.88
C LEU A 227 1.15 12.82 11.92
N ASN A 228 0.09 12.93 11.10
CA ASN A 228 -0.95 11.90 11.04
C ASN A 228 -0.46 10.55 10.49
N ALA A 229 0.62 10.56 9.70
CA ALA A 229 1.24 9.35 9.18
C ALA A 229 2.12 8.62 10.21
N VAL A 230 2.55 9.30 11.29
CA VAL A 230 3.40 8.70 12.34
C VAL A 230 2.52 8.10 13.42
N PRO A 231 2.71 6.81 13.79
CA PRO A 231 2.00 6.17 14.89
C PRO A 231 2.18 6.93 16.21
N GLU A 232 1.09 7.09 16.95
CA GLU A 232 1.10 7.80 18.21
C GLU A 232 1.50 6.86 19.38
N ALA A 233 2.43 7.32 20.19
CA ALA A 233 2.81 6.70 21.46
C ALA A 233 2.20 7.49 22.63
N PRO A 234 2.08 6.90 23.81
CA PRO A 234 1.65 7.61 25.01
C PRO A 234 2.48 8.86 25.27
N ARG A 235 1.82 9.91 25.78
CA ARG A 235 2.49 11.15 26.20
C ARG A 235 3.65 10.86 27.13
N ILE A 236 4.79 11.50 26.91
CA ILE A 236 5.94 11.40 27.81
C ILE A 236 5.76 12.41 28.93
N THR A 237 5.49 11.91 30.11
CA THR A 237 5.32 12.70 31.36
C THR A 237 5.70 11.84 32.55
N ALA A 238 5.98 12.45 33.70
CA ALA A 238 6.28 11.70 34.90
C ALA A 238 5.08 10.79 35.30
N PRO A 239 5.27 9.47 35.37
CA PRO A 239 4.19 8.56 35.73
C PRO A 239 3.77 8.76 37.18
N ARG A 240 2.47 8.74 37.44
CA ARG A 240 1.95 8.83 38.82
C ARG A 240 2.06 7.48 39.49
N ILE A 241 2.71 7.46 40.67
CA ILE A 241 2.89 6.26 41.47
C ILE A 241 1.95 6.30 42.69
N ARG A 242 1.12 5.27 42.83
CA ARG A 242 0.23 5.14 43.98
C ARG A 242 1.06 4.87 45.24
N GLY A 243 0.73 5.53 46.31
CA GLY A 243 1.42 5.32 47.62
C GLY A 243 2.81 5.95 47.68
N GLY A 244 3.16 6.87 46.74
CA GLY A 244 4.45 7.56 46.75
C GLY A 244 4.79 8.14 48.14
N GLY A 245 6.06 8.02 48.55
CA GLY A 245 6.57 8.47 49.85
C GLY A 245 6.30 7.54 51.03
N ARG A 246 5.53 6.44 50.86
CA ARG A 246 5.37 5.41 51.89
C ARG A 246 6.52 4.42 51.90
N ALA A 247 6.76 3.74 53.01
CA ALA A 247 7.71 2.64 53.03
C ALA A 247 7.23 1.49 52.11
N SER A 248 8.12 1.00 51.26
CA SER A 248 7.80 -0.14 50.40
C SER A 248 7.80 -1.44 51.18
N VAL A 249 6.80 -2.28 50.95
CA VAL A 249 6.73 -3.65 51.44
C VAL A 249 7.64 -4.57 50.63
N GLY A 250 7.68 -4.34 49.31
CA GLY A 250 8.46 -5.16 48.37
C GLY A 250 9.96 -4.91 48.42
N LEU A 251 10.40 -3.74 48.93
CA LEU A 251 11.82 -3.41 49.12
C LEU A 251 12.00 -2.62 50.43
N PRO A 252 12.16 -3.29 51.58
CA PRO A 252 12.33 -2.63 52.86
C PRO A 252 13.53 -1.68 52.89
N GLY A 253 13.34 -0.52 53.55
CA GLY A 253 14.36 0.53 53.60
C GLY A 253 14.32 1.56 52.48
N PHE A 254 13.42 1.38 51.49
CA PHE A 254 13.20 2.33 50.41
C PHE A 254 11.75 2.83 50.39
N LEU A 255 11.55 4.02 49.85
CA LEU A 255 10.23 4.62 49.72
C LEU A 255 9.63 4.29 48.36
N VAL A 256 8.32 4.11 48.31
CA VAL A 256 7.54 3.97 47.07
C VAL A 256 7.71 5.22 46.24
N GLY A 257 8.01 5.07 44.93
CA GLY A 257 8.35 6.14 44.03
C GLY A 257 9.85 6.45 43.96
N GLY A 258 10.66 5.92 44.89
CA GLY A 258 12.11 6.05 44.85
C GLY A 258 12.71 5.32 43.65
N VAL A 259 13.70 5.92 43.02
CA VAL A 259 14.47 5.33 41.90
C VAL A 259 15.81 4.86 42.46
N VAL A 260 16.21 3.63 42.17
CA VAL A 260 17.51 3.05 42.48
C VAL A 260 18.24 2.62 41.24
N ARG A 261 19.56 2.53 41.34
CA ARG A 261 20.44 2.20 40.18
C ARG A 261 21.36 1.02 40.58
N ILE A 262 21.55 0.12 39.59
CA ILE A 262 22.61 -0.88 39.62
C ILE A 262 23.62 -0.54 38.56
N THR A 263 24.90 -0.42 38.88
CA THR A 263 25.97 -0.21 37.92
C THR A 263 26.52 -1.58 37.51
N ARG A 264 26.50 -1.83 36.15
CA ARG A 264 27.06 -3.02 35.54
C ARG A 264 28.15 -2.63 34.55
N ALA A 265 28.92 -3.60 34.10
CA ALA A 265 29.91 -3.38 33.02
C ALA A 265 29.26 -2.92 31.69
N SER A 266 28.03 -3.31 31.42
CA SER A 266 27.23 -2.92 30.23
C SER A 266 26.52 -1.56 30.38
N GLY A 267 26.60 -0.91 31.52
CA GLY A 267 25.93 0.36 31.84
C GLY A 267 25.03 0.28 33.03
N ASP A 268 24.40 1.39 33.35
CA ASP A 268 23.50 1.50 34.51
C ASP A 268 22.10 0.93 34.18
N GLU A 269 21.55 0.19 35.12
CA GLU A 269 20.16 -0.29 35.12
C GLU A 269 19.38 0.46 36.18
N TYR A 270 18.22 0.97 35.84
CA TYR A 270 17.34 1.73 36.74
C TYR A 270 16.11 0.92 37.12
N TYR A 271 15.74 1.04 38.39
CA TYR A 271 14.55 0.42 38.96
C TYR A 271 13.77 1.45 39.77
N VAL A 272 12.46 1.42 39.64
CA VAL A 272 11.55 2.18 40.47
C VAL A 272 11.01 1.27 41.57
N VAL A 273 10.97 1.77 42.81
CA VAL A 273 10.41 1.08 43.93
C VAL A 273 8.91 1.31 43.97
N LEU A 274 8.13 0.23 44.00
CA LEU A 274 6.68 0.24 44.09
C LEU A 274 6.24 -0.36 45.44
N GLU A 275 4.95 -0.31 45.72
CA GLU A 275 4.41 -0.85 46.98
C GLU A 275 4.71 -2.34 47.11
N ASP A 276 4.52 -3.10 46.03
CA ASP A 276 4.59 -4.57 45.99
C ASP A 276 5.94 -5.12 45.52
N GLY A 277 6.87 -4.28 45.06
CA GLY A 277 8.13 -4.73 44.49
C GLY A 277 8.88 -3.65 43.73
N VAL A 278 9.66 -4.07 42.77
CA VAL A 278 10.45 -3.17 41.92
C VAL A 278 10.13 -3.40 40.43
N GLN A 279 10.16 -2.34 39.66
CA GLN A 279 10.03 -2.42 38.18
C GLN A 279 11.29 -1.86 37.54
N ARG A 280 11.84 -2.61 36.56
CA ARG A 280 12.90 -2.09 35.72
C ARG A 280 12.34 -1.00 34.79
N ILE A 281 13.04 0.13 34.68
CA ILE A 281 12.64 1.26 33.85
C ILE A 281 13.84 1.77 33.07
N GLY A 282 13.57 2.49 31.94
CA GLY A 282 14.59 3.20 31.20
C GLY A 282 15.09 4.44 31.94
N GLN A 283 16.24 4.98 31.52
CA GLN A 283 16.83 6.18 32.11
C GLN A 283 15.88 7.39 32.02
N VAL A 284 15.17 7.56 30.88
CA VAL A 284 14.20 8.65 30.70
C VAL A 284 13.10 8.58 31.75
N ALA A 285 12.52 7.40 31.97
CA ALA A 285 11.51 7.21 33.01
C ALA A 285 12.07 7.47 34.44
N ALA A 286 13.29 7.04 34.69
CA ALA A 286 13.98 7.30 35.95
C ALA A 286 14.19 8.81 36.18
N ASP A 287 14.65 9.54 35.15
CA ASP A 287 14.84 10.98 35.20
C ASP A 287 13.52 11.75 35.36
N LEU A 288 12.45 11.32 34.63
CA LEU A 288 11.11 11.88 34.81
C LEU A 288 10.58 11.77 36.24
N LEU A 289 10.72 10.61 36.85
CA LEU A 289 10.33 10.39 38.26
C LEU A 289 11.14 11.25 39.18
N ARG A 290 12.43 11.31 38.97
CA ARG A 290 13.36 12.09 39.84
C ARG A 290 13.10 13.60 39.74
N PHE A 291 12.84 14.13 38.54
CA PHE A 291 12.62 15.56 38.36
C PHE A 291 11.16 15.98 38.62
N GLY A 292 10.20 15.06 38.46
CA GLY A 292 8.78 15.34 38.67
C GLY A 292 8.34 15.30 40.13
N ASP A 293 8.87 14.36 40.90
CA ASP A 293 8.52 14.19 42.34
C ASP A 293 9.77 13.74 43.10
N SER A 294 10.67 14.66 43.33
CA SER A 294 12.01 14.35 43.82
C SER A 294 12.08 13.87 45.29
N GLN A 295 10.94 13.62 45.96
CA GLN A 295 10.92 13.12 47.37
C GLN A 295 12.12 13.56 48.22
N GLY A 296 12.74 14.71 47.89
CA GLY A 296 13.95 15.24 48.48
C GLY A 296 15.26 14.57 48.05
N SER A 297 15.25 13.58 47.15
CA SER A 297 16.45 12.85 46.72
C SER A 297 16.99 13.38 45.40
N VAL A 298 18.01 14.22 45.43
CA VAL A 298 18.70 14.76 44.23
C VAL A 298 19.50 13.68 43.50
N ASN A 299 19.97 12.66 44.20
CA ASN A 299 20.82 11.60 43.66
C ASN A 299 20.10 10.24 43.63
N VAL A 300 20.26 9.50 42.55
CA VAL A 300 19.79 8.11 42.44
C VAL A 300 20.77 7.23 43.20
N PRO A 301 20.34 6.58 44.34
CA PRO A 301 21.21 5.70 45.11
C PRO A 301 21.61 4.48 44.26
N THR A 302 22.91 4.15 44.32
CA THR A 302 23.43 2.92 43.72
C THR A 302 23.28 1.79 44.77
N VAL A 303 22.63 0.71 44.35
CA VAL A 303 22.42 -0.46 45.19
C VAL A 303 23.15 -1.67 44.64
N ALA A 304 23.47 -2.62 45.50
CA ALA A 304 24.03 -3.91 45.06
C ALA A 304 22.96 -4.73 44.29
N PRO A 305 23.36 -5.52 43.27
CA PRO A 305 22.42 -6.37 42.53
C PRO A 305 21.59 -7.31 43.41
N ASP A 306 22.12 -7.74 44.55
CA ASP A 306 21.45 -8.62 45.47
C ASP A 306 20.20 -8.02 46.10
N VAL A 307 20.20 -6.70 46.31
CA VAL A 307 19.06 -5.95 46.86
C VAL A 307 17.84 -6.07 45.93
N ILE A 308 18.07 -5.96 44.61
CA ILE A 308 16.99 -6.08 43.65
C ILE A 308 16.58 -7.55 43.44
N ARG A 309 17.53 -8.48 43.52
CA ARG A 309 17.25 -9.90 43.28
C ARG A 309 16.26 -10.51 44.29
N VAL A 310 16.21 -10.00 45.49
CA VAL A 310 15.29 -10.48 46.56
C VAL A 310 13.92 -9.79 46.51
N ALA A 311 13.81 -8.66 45.79
CA ALA A 311 12.55 -7.94 45.65
C ALA A 311 11.66 -8.59 44.56
N PRO A 312 10.33 -8.64 44.75
CA PRO A 312 9.40 -9.03 43.70
C PRO A 312 9.53 -8.09 42.50
N ILE A 313 9.63 -8.67 41.29
CA ILE A 313 9.65 -7.87 40.06
C ILE A 313 8.22 -7.73 39.57
N VAL A 314 7.78 -6.50 39.40
CA VAL A 314 6.44 -6.13 38.94
C VAL A 314 6.54 -5.29 37.66
N ASN A 315 5.45 -5.16 36.89
CA ASN A 315 5.40 -4.37 35.67
C ASN A 315 4.03 -3.66 35.60
N THR A 316 3.85 -2.67 36.45
CA THR A 316 2.57 -1.96 36.59
C THR A 316 2.58 -0.54 36.01
N LEU A 317 3.76 0.09 35.86
CA LEU A 317 3.89 1.41 35.29
C LEU A 317 3.96 1.35 33.76
N PRO A 318 3.15 2.15 33.05
CA PRO A 318 3.09 2.14 31.58
C PRO A 318 4.22 2.98 30.97
N VAL A 319 5.47 2.61 31.23
CA VAL A 319 6.67 3.34 30.75
C VAL A 319 7.40 2.63 29.63
N SER A 320 6.91 1.48 29.17
CA SER A 320 7.55 0.66 28.13
C SER A 320 7.63 1.34 26.75
N ALA A 321 6.79 2.34 26.51
CA ALA A 321 6.81 3.12 25.29
C ALA A 321 7.80 4.28 25.33
N PHE A 322 8.37 4.63 26.48
CA PHE A 322 9.34 5.72 26.61
C PHE A 322 10.70 5.28 26.06
N PRO A 323 11.52 6.21 25.56
CA PRO A 323 12.90 5.89 25.20
C PRO A 323 13.68 5.38 26.43
N ASP A 324 14.46 4.33 26.25
CA ASP A 324 15.29 3.81 27.37
C ASP A 324 16.35 4.80 27.82
N ARG A 325 16.92 5.55 26.88
CA ARG A 325 17.90 6.61 27.13
C ARG A 325 17.45 7.90 26.47
N PRO A 326 17.90 9.07 26.95
CA PRO A 326 17.63 10.34 26.28
C PRO A 326 18.13 10.26 24.83
N PRO A 327 17.24 10.34 23.82
CA PRO A 327 17.70 10.23 22.45
C PRO A 327 18.49 11.47 22.02
N THR A 328 19.37 11.29 21.05
CA THR A 328 20.22 12.36 20.51
C THR A 328 19.46 13.14 19.45
N PRO A 329 19.37 14.48 19.54
CA PRO A 329 18.74 15.29 18.51
C PRO A 329 19.51 15.25 17.19
N VAL A 330 18.81 15.14 16.05
CA VAL A 330 19.42 15.16 14.71
C VAL A 330 19.73 16.58 14.25
N ASP A 331 18.98 17.54 14.69
CA ASP A 331 19.01 18.96 14.33
C ASP A 331 20.17 19.77 14.97
N GLY A 332 21.23 19.10 15.39
CA GLY A 332 22.25 19.70 16.28
C GLY A 332 23.59 20.07 15.69
N SER A 333 23.83 19.98 14.40
CA SER A 333 25.08 20.51 13.82
C SER A 333 24.88 21.94 13.32
N PRO A 334 25.67 22.93 13.78
CA PRO A 334 25.60 24.26 13.22
C PRO A 334 25.88 24.23 11.72
N GLY A 335 24.90 24.62 10.91
CA GLY A 335 24.97 24.65 9.45
C GLY A 335 24.27 23.52 8.72
N ARG A 336 23.64 22.57 9.43
CA ARG A 336 22.87 21.47 8.83
C ARG A 336 21.41 21.56 9.33
N ALA A 337 20.60 22.34 8.64
CA ALA A 337 19.17 22.38 8.93
C ALA A 337 18.50 21.15 8.28
N VAL A 338 17.59 20.50 9.01
CA VAL A 338 16.70 19.52 8.41
C VAL A 338 15.78 20.27 7.46
N THR A 339 15.97 20.11 6.17
CA THR A 339 15.16 20.79 5.15
C THR A 339 13.97 19.97 4.72
N THR A 340 14.11 18.66 4.72
CA THR A 340 13.03 17.73 4.38
C THR A 340 12.96 16.62 5.42
N LEU A 341 11.75 16.36 5.91
CA LEU A 341 11.46 15.27 6.84
C LEU A 341 10.45 14.33 6.20
N CYS A 342 10.80 13.05 6.07
CA CYS A 342 9.92 12.05 5.48
C CYS A 342 9.53 10.96 6.48
N VAL A 343 8.31 10.48 6.34
CA VAL A 343 7.80 9.29 7.00
C VAL A 343 7.53 8.25 5.94
N THR A 344 8.20 7.10 6.03
CA THR A 344 8.03 6.01 5.07
C THR A 344 7.36 4.80 5.70
N TRP A 345 6.58 4.13 4.90
CA TRP A 345 5.99 2.85 5.23
C TRP A 345 6.40 1.82 4.19
N THR A 346 6.81 0.64 4.64
CA THR A 346 7.13 -0.49 3.79
C THR A 346 6.38 -1.74 4.25
N PRO A 347 5.87 -2.57 3.32
CA PRO A 347 5.09 -3.76 3.70
C PRO A 347 5.92 -4.85 4.40
N ALA A 348 7.24 -4.83 4.23
CA ALA A 348 8.15 -5.77 4.90
C ALA A 348 8.25 -5.55 6.42
N GLN A 349 7.83 -4.38 6.90
CA GLN A 349 7.83 -4.01 8.32
C GLN A 349 6.49 -3.38 8.72
N PRO A 350 5.41 -4.16 8.77
CA PRO A 350 4.10 -3.64 9.15
C PRO A 350 4.16 -3.03 10.57
N GLY A 351 3.77 -1.77 10.68
CA GLY A 351 3.77 -1.01 11.93
C GLY A 351 5.08 -0.27 12.25
N ALA A 352 6.12 -0.36 11.43
CA ALA A 352 7.32 0.46 11.55
C ALA A 352 7.25 1.64 10.58
N CYS A 353 7.21 2.86 11.11
CA CYS A 353 7.46 4.07 10.34
C CYS A 353 8.94 4.41 10.45
N LEU A 354 9.60 4.56 9.31
CA LEU A 354 10.96 5.07 9.23
C LEU A 354 10.89 6.58 8.98
N LEU A 355 11.65 7.33 9.76
CA LEU A 355 11.78 8.77 9.59
C LEU A 355 13.10 9.05 8.88
N TYR A 356 13.05 9.85 7.82
CA TYR A 356 14.21 10.25 7.04
C TYR A 356 14.39 11.77 7.08
N THR A 357 15.64 12.19 7.03
CA THR A 357 16.02 13.60 6.87
C THR A 357 16.96 13.72 5.69
N SER A 358 16.79 14.73 4.86
CA SER A 358 17.72 15.08 3.79
C SER A 358 18.21 16.53 3.96
N ASP A 359 19.38 16.84 3.41
CA ASP A 359 19.95 18.18 3.40
C ASP A 359 19.53 18.97 2.16
N ALA A 360 19.47 20.29 2.26
CA ALA A 360 19.13 21.20 1.17
C ALA A 360 20.11 21.16 -0.02
N ALA A 361 21.29 20.55 0.15
CA ALA A 361 22.29 20.47 -0.91
C ALA A 361 21.94 19.44 -2.01
N ASP A 362 20.97 18.56 -1.77
CA ASP A 362 20.60 17.47 -2.69
C ASP A 362 19.37 17.80 -3.54
N GLU A 363 18.80 19.02 -3.45
CA GLU A 363 17.59 19.40 -4.19
C GLU A 363 17.79 19.54 -5.70
N GLU A 364 19.01 19.68 -6.20
CA GLU A 364 19.26 19.80 -7.65
C GLU A 364 19.05 18.49 -8.43
N ASP A 365 19.16 17.33 -7.79
CA ASP A 365 18.99 16.02 -8.41
C ASP A 365 17.58 15.42 -8.29
N SER A 366 16.67 16.05 -7.53
CA SER A 366 15.31 15.52 -7.30
C SER A 366 14.33 15.73 -8.45
N VAL A 367 14.75 16.35 -9.57
CA VAL A 367 13.86 16.73 -10.68
C VAL A 367 13.58 15.59 -11.65
N ASP A 368 14.28 14.46 -11.58
CA ASP A 368 14.14 13.36 -12.57
C ASP A 368 13.76 12.00 -12.01
N LEU A 369 12.99 11.95 -10.93
CA LEU A 369 12.29 10.72 -10.55
C LEU A 369 11.09 10.55 -11.47
N GLY A 370 11.33 9.85 -12.58
CA GLY A 370 10.36 9.46 -13.58
C GLY A 370 9.08 8.88 -12.99
N GLY A 371 8.09 9.73 -12.88
CA GLY A 371 6.69 9.42 -13.02
C GLY A 371 6.07 8.33 -12.18
N ARG A 372 5.70 8.63 -10.97
CA ARG A 372 4.40 8.21 -10.38
C ARG A 372 4.03 9.19 -9.26
N ARG A 373 3.73 10.41 -9.65
CA ARG A 373 3.11 11.38 -8.76
C ARG A 373 1.62 11.07 -8.68
N ILE A 374 1.12 10.85 -7.49
CA ILE A 374 -0.30 11.06 -7.19
C ILE A 374 -0.36 12.43 -6.55
N ILE A 375 -0.99 13.36 -7.27
CA ILE A 375 -1.30 14.72 -6.80
C ILE A 375 -2.47 14.65 -5.84
#